data_7a0918cc71d227917f39c907db84ed0f
#
_entry.id   7a0918cc71d227917f39c907db84ed0f
#
_cell.length_a   1.000
_cell.length_b   1.000
_cell.length_c   1.000
_cell.angle_alpha   90.00
_cell.angle_beta   90.00
_cell.angle_gamma   90.00
#
_symmetry.space_group_name_H-M   'P 1'
#
loop_
_entity.id
_entity.type
_entity.pdbx_description
1 polymer ?
#
loop_
_entity_poly.entity_id
_entity_poly.type
_entity_poly.pdbx_seq_one_letter_code
_entity_poly.pdbx_strand_id
1 'polypeptide(L)'
;MAVIELPVDPSANPDSGRRTLRPRSKPVICLPKGLVNPGEKALDAALREVREETGITAEAITKLADIKYVYVRSWGDKERVFKIVSFYLLRYTAGTIDDISDEMRVEVGRAKWIPLQDGPKALQYTGEKQMARKALEFLQANAGM
;
A
#
# COMPACT_ATOMS: atom_id res chain seq x y z
N MET A 1 -2.82 3.66 11.50
CA MET A 1 -2.91 2.82 10.30
C MET A 1 -1.57 2.17 10.01
N ALA A 2 -1.58 0.99 9.44
CA ALA A 2 -0.36 0.32 9.02
C ALA A 2 0.04 0.79 7.62
N VAL A 3 1.28 1.17 7.45
CA VAL A 3 1.85 1.57 6.16
C VAL A 3 3.14 0.80 5.92
N ILE A 4 3.55 0.75 4.67
CA ILE A 4 4.83 0.17 4.29
C ILE A 4 5.74 1.23 3.69
N GLU A 5 7.02 1.09 3.94
CA GLU A 5 8.07 1.85 3.28
C GLU A 5 8.68 0.98 2.21
N LEU A 6 8.69 1.46 0.98
CA LEU A 6 9.34 0.73 -0.10
C LEU A 6 10.85 0.77 0.11
N PRO A 7 11.57 -0.31 -0.25
CA PRO A 7 13.02 -0.32 -0.10
C PRO A 7 13.63 0.76 -0.97
N VAL A 8 14.66 1.41 -0.44
CA VAL A 8 15.50 2.30 -1.23
C VAL A 8 16.31 1.40 -2.15
N ASP A 9 16.18 1.61 -3.45
CA ASP A 9 16.94 0.84 -4.42
C ASP A 9 18.41 1.27 -4.38
N PRO A 10 19.31 0.46 -3.78
CA PRO A 10 20.72 0.81 -3.75
C PRO A 10 21.40 0.72 -5.11
N SER A 11 20.71 0.13 -6.10
CA SER A 11 21.19 0.09 -7.49
C SER A 11 20.70 1.26 -8.31
N ALA A 12 19.91 2.17 -7.76
CA ALA A 12 19.65 3.47 -8.38
C ALA A 12 20.98 4.22 -8.44
N ASN A 13 21.79 3.86 -9.40
CA ASN A 13 23.11 4.37 -9.59
C ASN A 13 23.02 5.87 -9.93
N PRO A 14 23.56 6.76 -9.09
CA PRO A 14 23.59 8.17 -9.41
C PRO A 14 24.39 8.48 -10.69
N ASP A 15 25.19 7.51 -11.16
CA ASP A 15 26.01 7.66 -12.36
C ASP A 15 25.32 7.18 -13.65
N SER A 16 24.07 6.78 -13.60
CA SER A 16 23.35 6.33 -14.80
C SER A 16 22.96 7.45 -15.76
N GLY A 17 23.68 8.58 -15.71
CA GLY A 17 23.45 9.71 -16.63
C GLY A 17 22.15 10.46 -16.38
N ARG A 18 21.34 9.98 -15.50
CA ARG A 18 20.20 10.71 -15.00
C ARG A 18 20.66 11.53 -13.83
N ARG A 19 20.68 12.80 -14.01
CA ARG A 19 20.73 13.71 -12.89
C ARG A 19 19.47 13.56 -12.06
N THR A 20 19.42 12.54 -11.26
CA THR A 20 18.63 12.64 -10.06
C THR A 20 19.39 13.60 -9.17
N LEU A 21 18.97 14.82 -9.19
CA LEU A 21 19.54 15.92 -8.46
C LEU A 21 19.44 15.72 -6.95
N ARG A 22 18.77 14.68 -6.50
CA ARG A 22 18.66 14.34 -5.08
C ARG A 22 18.53 12.85 -4.92
N PRO A 23 19.43 12.21 -4.17
CA PRO A 23 19.10 10.91 -3.63
C PRO A 23 17.78 11.07 -2.87
N ARG A 24 16.84 10.17 -3.07
CA ARG A 24 15.63 10.15 -2.25
C ARG A 24 16.04 9.99 -0.81
N SER A 25 16.04 11.10 -0.08
CA SER A 25 16.31 11.09 1.35
C SER A 25 15.13 10.56 2.17
N LYS A 26 13.94 10.42 1.53
CA LYS A 26 12.75 9.94 2.20
C LYS A 26 12.23 8.67 1.53
N PRO A 27 11.95 7.62 2.30
CA PRO A 27 11.33 6.43 1.77
C PRO A 27 9.93 6.73 1.23
N VAL A 28 9.52 5.98 0.21
CA VAL A 28 8.15 6.04 -0.29
C VAL A 28 7.25 5.29 0.67
N ILE A 29 6.24 5.97 1.17
CA ILE A 29 5.26 5.39 2.08
C ILE A 29 3.98 5.10 1.31
N CYS A 30 3.48 3.88 1.40
CA CYS A 30 2.27 3.48 0.73
C CYS A 30 1.46 2.49 1.57
N LEU A 31 0.22 2.24 1.13
CA LEU A 31 -0.64 1.25 1.74
C LEU A 31 -0.22 -0.16 1.29
N PRO A 32 -0.34 -1.17 2.17
CA PRO A 32 -0.15 -2.55 1.75
C PRO A 32 -1.21 -2.91 0.72
N LYS A 33 -0.78 -3.54 -0.36
CA LYS A 33 -1.64 -4.01 -1.43
C LYS A 33 -0.89 -5.02 -2.29
N GLY A 34 -1.63 -5.80 -3.04
CA GLY A 34 -1.05 -6.75 -3.96
C GLY A 34 -2.08 -7.31 -4.93
N LEU A 35 -1.66 -8.27 -5.71
CA LEU A 35 -2.51 -8.89 -6.73
C LEU A 35 -3.47 -9.88 -6.13
N VAL A 36 -4.69 -9.91 -6.68
CA VAL A 36 -5.66 -10.97 -6.38
C VAL A 36 -5.24 -12.22 -7.14
N ASN A 37 -5.07 -13.31 -6.41
CA ASN A 37 -4.72 -14.60 -7.03
C ASN A 37 -5.93 -15.22 -7.72
N PRO A 38 -5.74 -16.10 -8.73
CA PRO A 38 -6.85 -16.79 -9.36
C PRO A 38 -7.73 -17.52 -8.33
N GLY A 39 -9.04 -17.29 -8.41
CA GLY A 39 -9.99 -17.88 -7.46
C GLY A 39 -10.10 -17.19 -6.12
N GLU A 40 -9.27 -16.22 -5.84
CA GLU A 40 -9.26 -15.46 -4.58
C GLU A 40 -10.24 -14.28 -4.68
N LYS A 41 -10.99 -14.03 -3.60
CA LYS A 41 -11.83 -12.82 -3.53
C LYS A 41 -10.98 -11.60 -3.19
N ALA A 42 -11.41 -10.42 -3.64
CA ALA A 42 -10.68 -9.18 -3.40
C ALA A 42 -10.43 -8.91 -1.91
N LEU A 43 -11.41 -9.17 -1.06
CA LEU A 43 -11.24 -9.00 0.39
C LEU A 43 -10.20 -9.97 0.96
N ASP A 44 -10.25 -11.22 0.55
CA ASP A 44 -9.28 -12.23 1.01
C ASP A 44 -7.87 -11.87 0.56
N ALA A 45 -7.73 -11.33 -0.66
CA ALA A 45 -6.46 -10.82 -1.16
C ALA A 45 -5.96 -9.65 -0.30
N ALA A 46 -6.84 -8.71 0.05
CA ALA A 46 -6.48 -7.57 0.89
C ALA A 46 -5.98 -8.03 2.27
N LEU A 47 -6.68 -8.96 2.90
CA LEU A 47 -6.29 -9.49 4.21
C LEU A 47 -4.95 -10.24 4.13
N ARG A 48 -4.75 -11.02 3.09
CA ARG A 48 -3.50 -11.75 2.86
C ARG A 48 -2.33 -10.80 2.65
N GLU A 49 -2.50 -9.80 1.79
CA GLU A 49 -1.43 -8.84 1.50
C GLU A 49 -1.05 -8.01 2.72
N VAL A 50 -2.03 -7.61 3.53
CA VAL A 50 -1.76 -6.91 4.79
C VAL A 50 -0.90 -7.78 5.69
N ARG A 51 -1.23 -9.06 5.83
CA ARG A 51 -0.45 -9.99 6.65
C ARG A 51 0.96 -10.19 6.11
N GLU A 52 1.09 -10.40 4.82
CA GLU A 52 2.40 -10.64 4.18
C GLU A 52 3.30 -9.41 4.24
N GLU A 53 2.75 -8.24 3.97
CA GLU A 53 3.52 -6.99 3.86
C GLU A 53 3.74 -6.27 5.19
N THR A 54 2.92 -6.52 6.19
CA THR A 54 3.00 -5.79 7.47
C THR A 54 3.20 -6.69 8.69
N GLY A 55 2.90 -7.98 8.59
CA GLY A 55 3.00 -8.91 9.71
C GLY A 55 1.76 -8.94 10.61
N ILE A 56 0.75 -8.13 10.33
CA ILE A 56 -0.45 -8.09 11.16
C ILE A 56 -1.61 -8.86 10.55
N THR A 57 -2.50 -9.32 11.42
CA THR A 57 -3.79 -9.91 11.05
C THR A 57 -4.89 -8.91 11.35
N ALA A 58 -5.84 -8.80 10.44
CA ALA A 58 -6.94 -7.84 10.56
C ALA A 58 -8.25 -8.45 10.10
N GLU A 59 -9.34 -7.79 10.45
CA GLU A 59 -10.68 -8.14 9.99
C GLU A 59 -11.32 -6.96 9.26
N ALA A 60 -12.24 -7.25 8.35
CA ALA A 60 -12.88 -6.21 7.54
C ALA A 60 -13.92 -5.43 8.35
N ILE A 61 -13.87 -4.11 8.23
CA ILE A 61 -14.93 -3.22 8.72
C ILE A 61 -15.85 -2.84 7.57
N THR A 62 -15.29 -2.27 6.49
CA THR A 62 -16.06 -1.87 5.32
C THR A 62 -15.16 -1.72 4.10
N LYS A 63 -15.75 -1.78 2.92
CA LYS A 63 -15.06 -1.44 1.68
C LYS A 63 -15.07 0.07 1.52
N LEU A 64 -13.92 0.66 1.19
CA LEU A 64 -13.80 2.09 0.97
C LEU A 64 -14.08 2.47 -0.49
N ALA A 65 -13.35 1.89 -1.42
CA ALA A 65 -13.53 2.15 -2.85
C ALA A 65 -12.62 1.25 -3.68
N ASP A 66 -12.84 1.28 -4.99
CA ASP A 66 -11.92 0.72 -5.97
C ASP A 66 -11.14 1.84 -6.62
N ILE A 67 -9.85 1.62 -6.85
CA ILE A 67 -9.03 2.52 -7.66
C ILE A 67 -8.64 1.79 -8.94
N LYS A 68 -8.88 2.46 -10.07
CA LYS A 68 -8.53 1.94 -11.38
C LYS A 68 -7.21 2.55 -11.82
N TYR A 69 -6.25 1.69 -12.10
CA TYR A 69 -4.97 2.10 -12.66
C TYR A 69 -4.94 1.72 -14.13
N VAL A 70 -4.48 2.65 -14.96
CA VAL A 70 -4.29 2.43 -16.39
C VAL A 70 -2.84 2.76 -16.70
N TYR A 71 -2.15 1.83 -17.32
CA TYR A 71 -0.77 2.07 -17.77
C TYR A 71 -0.53 1.39 -19.10
N VAL A 72 0.48 1.86 -19.80
CA VAL A 72 0.89 1.31 -21.10
C VAL A 72 2.15 0.49 -20.84
N ARG A 73 2.17 -0.76 -21.34
CA ARG A 73 3.38 -1.56 -21.28
C ARG A 73 4.50 -0.86 -22.05
N SER A 74 5.66 -0.79 -21.44
CA SER A 74 6.84 -0.20 -22.06
C SER A 74 7.55 -1.14 -23.03
N TRP A 75 7.11 -2.39 -23.11
CA TRP A 75 7.68 -3.40 -24.00
C TRP A 75 6.57 -4.14 -24.75
N GLY A 76 6.96 -4.80 -25.84
CA GLY A 76 6.02 -5.56 -26.67
C GLY A 76 5.12 -4.66 -27.51
N ASP A 77 3.85 -4.97 -27.52
CA ASP A 77 2.83 -4.32 -28.34
C ASP A 77 2.30 -3.00 -27.78
N LYS A 78 2.84 -2.54 -26.67
CA LYS A 78 2.41 -1.31 -25.98
C LYS A 78 0.92 -1.31 -25.61
N GLU A 79 0.38 -2.46 -25.26
CA GLU A 79 -1.00 -2.56 -24.82
C GLU A 79 -1.28 -1.75 -23.56
N ARG A 80 -2.49 -1.20 -23.50
CA ARG A 80 -3.00 -0.60 -22.28
C ARG A 80 -3.38 -1.70 -21.32
N VAL A 81 -2.87 -1.60 -20.10
CA VAL A 81 -3.19 -2.54 -19.01
C VAL A 81 -4.08 -1.84 -18.00
N PHE A 82 -5.16 -2.50 -17.63
CA PHE A 82 -6.06 -2.03 -16.59
C PHE A 82 -5.86 -2.85 -15.33
N LYS A 83 -5.77 -2.17 -14.20
CA LYS A 83 -5.69 -2.82 -12.89
C LYS A 83 -6.68 -2.14 -11.96
N ILE A 84 -7.53 -2.93 -11.33
CA ILE A 84 -8.46 -2.45 -10.31
C ILE A 84 -7.99 -2.96 -8.96
N VAL A 85 -7.81 -2.05 -8.01
CA VAL A 85 -7.46 -2.39 -6.64
C VAL A 85 -8.59 -1.97 -5.72
N SER A 86 -9.13 -2.94 -4.98
CA SER A 86 -10.17 -2.71 -3.99
C SER A 86 -9.54 -2.39 -2.65
N PHE A 87 -9.96 -1.30 -2.03
CA PHE A 87 -9.47 -0.86 -0.73
C PHE A 87 -10.53 -1.07 0.34
N TYR A 88 -10.08 -1.57 1.48
CA TYR A 88 -10.94 -1.88 2.63
C TYR A 88 -10.42 -1.20 3.88
N LEU A 89 -11.34 -0.78 4.74
CA LEU A 89 -11.00 -0.39 6.09
C LEU A 89 -10.99 -1.65 6.96
N LEU A 90 -9.88 -1.90 7.61
CA LEU A 90 -9.66 -3.11 8.41
C LEU A 90 -9.40 -2.73 9.87
N ARG A 91 -9.73 -3.67 10.76
CA ARG A 91 -9.43 -3.57 12.19
C ARG A 91 -8.31 -4.55 12.53
N TYR A 92 -7.27 -4.03 13.19
CA TYR A 92 -6.20 -4.87 13.72
C TYR A 92 -6.75 -5.87 14.74
N THR A 93 -6.36 -7.12 14.63
CA THR A 93 -6.76 -8.17 15.58
C THR A 93 -5.59 -8.88 16.23
N ALA A 94 -4.50 -9.09 15.52
CA ALA A 94 -3.36 -9.84 16.02
C ALA A 94 -2.10 -9.58 15.19
N GLY A 95 -0.99 -10.10 15.66
CA GLY A 95 0.29 -10.02 14.95
C GLY A 95 1.14 -8.83 15.40
N THR A 96 2.37 -8.82 14.93
CA THR A 96 3.35 -7.79 15.26
C THR A 96 3.75 -7.04 13.99
N ILE A 97 3.65 -5.72 14.01
CA ILE A 97 4.04 -4.88 12.88
C ILE A 97 5.49 -5.15 12.49
N ASP A 98 5.75 -5.23 11.21
CA ASP A 98 7.06 -5.47 10.61
C ASP A 98 7.59 -6.92 10.76
N ASP A 99 6.77 -7.83 11.29
CA ASP A 99 7.10 -9.25 11.34
C ASP A 99 6.79 -9.92 10.01
N ILE A 100 7.66 -9.69 9.03
CA ILE A 100 7.50 -10.15 7.66
C ILE A 100 8.65 -11.08 7.27
N SER A 101 8.42 -11.93 6.26
CA SER A 101 9.41 -12.88 5.79
C SER A 101 10.60 -12.19 5.11
N ASP A 102 11.74 -12.88 5.07
CA ASP A 102 12.92 -12.38 4.35
C ASP A 102 12.63 -12.17 2.87
N GLU A 103 11.80 -13.04 2.28
CA GLU A 103 11.37 -12.88 0.89
C GLU A 103 10.59 -11.60 0.68
N MET A 104 9.71 -11.24 1.62
CA MET A 104 8.93 -10.02 1.54
C MET A 104 9.79 -8.77 1.72
N ARG A 105 10.93 -8.86 2.43
CA ARG A 105 11.87 -7.73 2.59
C ARG A 105 12.41 -7.21 1.27
N VAL A 106 12.37 -7.98 0.22
CA VAL A 106 12.75 -7.52 -1.12
C VAL A 106 11.76 -6.47 -1.64
N GLU A 107 10.49 -6.61 -1.28
CA GLU A 107 9.41 -5.71 -1.72
C GLU A 107 9.09 -4.62 -0.69
N VAL A 108 9.25 -4.95 0.59
CA VAL A 108 8.90 -4.06 1.71
C VAL A 108 10.12 -3.84 2.58
N GLY A 109 10.63 -2.62 2.58
CA GLY A 109 11.77 -2.26 3.43
C GLY A 109 11.40 -2.27 4.91
N ARG A 110 10.23 -1.75 5.24
CA ARG A 110 9.74 -1.66 6.61
C ARG A 110 8.23 -1.48 6.64
N ALA A 111 7.56 -2.09 7.60
CA ALA A 111 6.16 -1.79 7.92
C ALA A 111 6.10 -1.06 9.25
N LYS A 112 5.20 -0.09 9.38
CA LYS A 112 5.07 0.69 10.61
C LYS A 112 3.65 1.21 10.82
N TRP A 113 3.36 1.58 12.05
CA TRP A 113 2.12 2.27 12.40
C TRP A 113 2.32 3.77 12.30
N ILE A 114 1.31 4.46 11.76
CA ILE A 114 1.21 5.92 11.82
C ILE A 114 -0.20 6.29 12.24
N PRO A 115 -0.42 7.48 12.85
CA PRO A 115 -1.76 7.97 13.10
C PRO A 115 -2.53 8.07 11.78
N LEU A 116 -3.79 7.64 11.76
CA LEU A 116 -4.60 7.67 10.53
C LEU A 116 -4.74 9.09 9.99
N GLN A 117 -4.87 10.08 10.87
CA GLN A 117 -4.97 11.48 10.47
C GLN A 117 -3.74 11.99 9.72
N ASP A 118 -2.59 11.35 9.89
CA ASP A 118 -1.37 11.71 9.17
C ASP A 118 -1.29 11.02 7.80
N GLY A 119 -2.15 10.03 7.55
CA GLY A 119 -2.16 9.27 6.30
C GLY A 119 -2.17 10.13 5.04
N PRO A 120 -3.10 11.09 4.92
CA PRO A 120 -3.16 11.93 3.72
C PRO A 120 -1.88 12.72 3.44
N LYS A 121 -1.08 13.04 4.46
CA LYS A 121 0.21 13.70 4.27
C LYS A 121 1.35 12.72 4.01
N ALA A 122 1.34 11.59 4.71
CA ALA A 122 2.44 10.64 4.70
C ALA A 122 2.45 9.78 3.44
N LEU A 123 1.28 9.40 2.92
CA LEU A 123 1.18 8.54 1.75
C LEU A 123 1.64 9.25 0.49
N GLN A 124 2.37 8.53 -0.37
CA GLN A 124 2.94 9.07 -1.59
C GLN A 124 1.91 9.24 -2.71
N TYR A 125 0.97 8.30 -2.82
CA TYR A 125 0.08 8.23 -3.97
C TYR A 125 -1.25 8.92 -3.70
N THR A 126 -1.72 9.72 -4.66
CA THR A 126 -2.95 10.49 -4.54
C THR A 126 -4.18 9.62 -4.26
N GLY A 127 -4.31 8.50 -4.95
CA GLY A 127 -5.42 7.58 -4.72
C GLY A 127 -5.43 7.01 -3.30
N GLU A 128 -4.25 6.70 -2.77
CA GLU A 128 -4.13 6.19 -1.40
C GLU A 128 -4.40 7.28 -0.36
N LYS A 129 -3.99 8.52 -0.63
CA LYS A 129 -4.37 9.67 0.21
C LYS A 129 -5.88 9.80 0.32
N GLN A 130 -6.58 9.62 -0.79
CA GLN A 130 -8.05 9.65 -0.81
C GLN A 130 -8.64 8.51 0.01
N MET A 131 -8.04 7.33 -0.02
CA MET A 131 -8.49 6.20 0.79
C MET A 131 -8.32 6.48 2.29
N ALA A 132 -7.22 7.10 2.69
CA ALA A 132 -7.03 7.50 4.08
C ALA A 132 -8.08 8.53 4.51
N ARG A 133 -8.43 9.48 3.65
CA ARG A 133 -9.50 10.45 3.94
C ARG A 133 -10.85 9.77 4.08
N LYS A 134 -11.17 8.83 3.19
CA LYS A 134 -12.43 8.05 3.28
C LYS A 134 -12.51 7.25 4.58
N ALA A 135 -11.41 6.66 5.01
CA ALA A 135 -11.35 5.96 6.29
C ALA A 135 -11.62 6.90 7.46
N LEU A 136 -11.00 8.09 7.45
CA LEU A 136 -11.24 9.11 8.47
C LEU A 136 -12.70 9.55 8.51
N GLU A 137 -13.28 9.81 7.36
CA GLU A 137 -14.69 10.21 7.24
C GLU A 137 -15.62 9.13 7.78
N PHE A 138 -15.36 7.87 7.42
CA PHE A 138 -16.15 6.75 7.90
C PHE A 138 -16.09 6.63 9.42
N LEU A 139 -14.90 6.72 10.00
CA LEU A 139 -14.72 6.61 11.45
C LEU A 139 -15.35 7.78 12.18
N GLN A 140 -15.27 8.99 11.66
CA GLN A 140 -15.94 10.15 12.22
C GLN A 140 -17.46 10.02 12.18
N ALA A 141 -18.00 9.55 11.06
CA ALA A 141 -19.42 9.33 10.91
C ALA A 141 -19.98 8.26 11.84
N ASN A 142 -19.13 7.31 12.27
CA ASN A 142 -19.52 6.18 13.12
C ASN A 142 -18.99 6.27 14.54
N ALA A 143 -18.37 7.40 14.90
CA ALA A 143 -17.72 7.56 16.21
C ALA A 143 -18.70 7.62 17.38
N GLY A 144 -19.97 7.82 17.13
CA GLY A 144 -21.01 7.90 18.18
C GLY A 144 -21.84 6.63 18.35
N MET A 145 -21.44 5.54 17.67
CA MET A 145 -22.20 4.29 17.72
C MET A 145 -21.63 3.29 18.67
#